data_6a9bd73420426bf05e8f5c66b8d64c6b
#
_entry.id   6a9bd73420426bf05e8f5c66b8d64c6b
#
_cell.length_a   1.000
_cell.length_b   1.000
_cell.length_c   1.000
_cell.angle_alpha   90.00
_cell.angle_beta   90.00
_cell.angle_gamma   90.00
#
_symmetry.space_group_name_H-M   'P 1'
#
loop_
_entity.id
_entity.type
_entity.pdbx_description
1 polymer ?
#
loop_
_entity_poly.entity_id
_entity_poly.type
_entity_poly.pdbx_seq_one_letter_code
_entity_poly.pdbx_strand_id
1 'polypeptide(L)' 'MQMRFKDGSTFNALVLNGEGKPRANAAVTFNINGVFYTRYTNSSGIAKLNINLMAGEYIITSEFDGMRISNTITIKD' A
#
# COMPACT_ATOMS: atom_id res chain seq x y z
N MET A 1 -9.65 4.78 -3.34
CA MET A 1 -9.87 3.32 -3.31
C MET A 1 -11.00 2.99 -2.36
N GLN A 2 -11.89 2.12 -2.77
CA GLN A 2 -13.00 1.67 -1.93
C GLN A 2 -12.90 0.17 -1.71
N MET A 3 -13.26 -0.26 -0.49
CA MET A 3 -13.31 -1.67 -0.14
C MET A 3 -14.35 -1.89 0.96
N ARG A 4 -14.76 -3.13 1.14
CA ARG A 4 -15.66 -3.51 2.24
C ARG A 4 -14.85 -4.03 3.41
N PHE A 5 -15.42 -3.90 4.61
CA PHE A 5 -14.79 -4.41 5.82
C PHE A 5 -14.52 -5.92 5.70
N LYS A 6 -13.27 -6.31 5.90
CA LYS A 6 -12.82 -7.71 5.86
C LYS A 6 -13.18 -8.47 4.58
N ASP A 7 -13.16 -7.79 3.43
CA ASP A 7 -13.44 -8.45 2.15
C ASP A 7 -12.21 -9.11 1.53
N GLY A 8 -11.07 -9.05 2.20
CA GLY A 8 -9.82 -9.61 1.70
C GLY A 8 -9.07 -8.70 0.73
N SER A 9 -9.54 -7.48 0.53
CA SER A 9 -8.88 -6.53 -0.36
C SER A 9 -7.52 -6.12 0.17
N THR A 10 -6.59 -5.86 -0.74
CA THR A 10 -5.26 -5.36 -0.40
C THR A 10 -5.04 -3.99 -1.04
N PHE A 11 -4.23 -3.17 -0.38
CA PHE A 11 -3.69 -1.97 -0.99
C PHE A 11 -2.36 -2.33 -1.63
N ASN A 12 -2.22 -2.04 -2.92
CA ASN A 12 -1.04 -2.43 -3.69
C ASN A 12 -0.25 -1.20 -4.10
N ALA A 13 1.07 -1.25 -3.92
CA ALA A 13 1.98 -0.22 -4.40
C ALA A 13 2.91 -0.82 -5.45
N LEU A 14 3.01 -0.18 -6.60
CA LEU A 14 3.89 -0.61 -7.69
C LEU A 14 5.17 0.20 -7.64
N VAL A 15 6.31 -0.49 -7.62
CA VAL A 15 7.64 0.13 -7.65
C VAL A 15 8.31 -0.22 -8.97
N LEU A 16 8.74 0.81 -9.68
CA LEU A 16 9.48 0.66 -10.93
C LEU A 16 10.92 1.13 -10.73
N ASN A 17 11.85 0.52 -11.47
CA ASN A 17 13.25 0.98 -11.47
C ASN A 17 13.41 2.17 -12.43
N GLY A 18 14.63 2.68 -12.57
CA GLY A 18 14.92 3.84 -13.44
C GLY A 18 14.65 3.59 -14.92
N GLU A 19 14.46 2.36 -15.34
CA GLU A 19 14.11 1.99 -16.72
C GLU A 19 12.61 1.77 -16.91
N GLY A 20 11.79 1.99 -15.87
CA GLY A 20 10.35 1.78 -15.92
C GLY A 20 9.93 0.32 -15.80
N LYS A 21 10.80 -0.55 -15.34
CA LYS A 21 10.50 -1.98 -15.15
C LYS A 21 10.20 -2.29 -13.69
N PRO A 22 9.39 -3.33 -13.41
CA PRO A 22 9.09 -3.72 -12.04
C PRO A 22 10.35 -4.01 -11.24
N ARG A 23 10.40 -3.50 -10.01
CA ARG A 23 11.50 -3.71 -9.09
C ARG A 23 11.09 -4.66 -7.97
N ALA A 24 11.69 -5.84 -7.93
CA ALA A 24 11.45 -6.85 -6.90
C ALA A 24 12.27 -6.57 -5.64
N ASN A 25 11.80 -7.08 -4.51
CA ASN A 25 12.49 -7.01 -3.22
C ASN A 25 12.76 -5.59 -2.73
N ALA A 26 11.95 -4.62 -3.16
CA ALA A 26 12.03 -3.25 -2.67
C ALA A 26 11.17 -3.12 -1.42
N ALA A 27 11.71 -2.50 -0.36
CA ALA A 27 10.99 -2.27 0.88
C ALA A 27 10.09 -1.05 0.74
N VAL A 28 8.78 -1.24 0.88
CA VAL A 28 7.80 -0.16 0.88
C VAL A 28 7.21 -0.04 2.26
N THR A 29 7.21 1.15 2.82
CA THR A 29 6.63 1.41 4.13
C THR A 29 5.27 2.09 3.95
N PHE A 30 4.24 1.49 4.54
CA PHE A 30 2.89 2.04 4.53
C PHE A 30 2.58 2.62 5.91
N ASN A 31 1.99 3.80 5.93
CA ASN A 31 1.54 4.45 7.17
C ASN A 31 0.03 4.64 7.09
N ILE A 32 -0.69 4.04 8.05
CA ILE A 32 -2.12 4.23 8.23
C ILE A 32 -2.37 4.52 9.71
N ASN A 33 -3.00 5.64 10.03
CA ASN A 33 -3.32 6.04 11.41
C ASN A 33 -2.09 6.05 12.33
N GLY A 34 -0.93 6.43 11.82
CA GLY A 34 0.30 6.46 12.59
C GLY A 34 0.93 5.09 12.81
N VAL A 35 0.38 4.03 12.25
CA VAL A 35 0.94 2.68 12.30
C VAL A 35 1.70 2.40 11.02
N PHE A 36 2.92 1.89 11.15
CA PHE A 36 3.80 1.64 10.02
C PHE A 36 3.88 0.15 9.72
N TYR A 37 3.78 -0.18 8.43
CA TYR A 37 3.90 -1.55 7.94
C TYR A 37 4.91 -1.56 6.82
N THR A 38 5.89 -2.48 6.87
CA THR A 38 6.86 -2.64 5.77
C THR A 38 6.55 -3.92 5.01
N ARG A 39 6.47 -3.80 3.70
CA ARG A 39 6.24 -4.92 2.79
C ARG A 39 7.23 -4.86 1.65
N TYR A 40 7.62 -6.00 1.14
CA TYR A 40 8.58 -6.09 0.04
C TYR A 40 7.85 -6.40 -1.25
N THR A 41 8.30 -5.76 -2.34
CA THR A 41 7.71 -6.00 -3.65
C THR A 41 8.03 -7.41 -4.13
N ASN A 42 7.09 -7.99 -4.88
CA ASN A 42 7.25 -9.27 -5.54
C ASN A 42 7.95 -9.08 -6.91
N SER A 43 8.01 -10.15 -7.70
CA SER A 43 8.65 -10.10 -9.02
C SER A 43 7.93 -9.16 -10.00
N SER A 44 6.68 -8.82 -9.73
CA SER A 44 5.91 -7.84 -10.52
C SER A 44 6.08 -6.41 -10.00
N GLY A 45 6.94 -6.20 -9.01
CA GLY A 45 7.19 -4.87 -8.43
C GLY A 45 6.07 -4.40 -7.50
N ILE A 46 5.22 -5.29 -7.01
CA ILE A 46 4.05 -4.94 -6.22
C ILE A 46 4.26 -5.32 -4.75
N ALA A 47 4.13 -4.34 -3.87
CA ALA A 47 4.05 -4.54 -2.43
C ALA A 47 2.58 -4.53 -2.03
N LYS A 48 2.13 -5.57 -1.34
CA LYS A 48 0.72 -5.74 -0.96
C LYS A 48 0.56 -5.57 0.54
N LEU A 49 -0.41 -4.76 0.94
CA LEU A 49 -0.76 -4.58 2.34
C LEU A 49 -2.21 -5.04 2.54
N ASN A 50 -2.40 -6.02 3.41
CA ASN A 50 -3.75 -6.45 3.79
C ASN A 50 -4.39 -5.37 4.65
N ILE A 51 -5.57 -4.94 4.26
CA ILE A 51 -6.33 -3.92 4.99
C ILE A 51 -7.37 -4.61 5.86
N ASN A 52 -7.25 -4.43 7.17
CA ASN A 52 -8.15 -5.04 8.14
C ASN A 52 -8.56 -3.97 9.15
N LEU A 53 -9.20 -2.92 8.64
CA LEU A 53 -9.66 -1.79 9.41
C LEU A 53 -11.18 -1.73 9.41
N MET A 54 -11.75 -1.11 10.43
CA MET A 54 -13.19 -0.90 10.51
C MET A 54 -13.66 0.08 9.44
N ALA A 55 -14.96 0.11 9.20
CA ALA A 55 -15.55 1.05 8.23
C ALA A 55 -15.17 2.48 8.55
N GLY A 56 -14.86 3.25 7.52
CA GLY A 56 -14.43 4.64 7.64
C GLY A 56 -13.54 5.06 6.49
N GLU A 57 -13.06 6.28 6.56
CA GLU A 57 -12.11 6.81 5.59
C GLU A 57 -10.74 6.91 6.23
N TYR A 58 -9.73 6.49 5.47
CA TYR A 58 -8.35 6.47 5.94
C TYR A 58 -7.45 7.05 4.87
N ILE A 59 -6.36 7.66 5.32
CA ILE A 59 -5.29 8.08 4.41
C ILE A 59 -4.13 7.10 4.60
N ILE A 60 -3.72 6.45 3.53
CA ILE A 60 -2.55 5.58 3.52
C ILE A 60 -1.42 6.30 2.79
N THR A 61 -0.28 6.40 3.42
CA THR A 61 0.92 6.97 2.82
C THR A 61 1.90 5.87 2.53
N SER A 62 2.29 5.73 1.28
CA SER A 62 3.28 4.75 0.83
C SER A 62 4.61 5.48 0.64
N GLU A 63 5.68 4.93 1.21
CA GLU A 63 7.00 5.53 1.13
C GLU A 63 8.01 4.52 0.60
N PHE A 64 8.80 4.94 -0.38
CA PHE A 64 9.89 4.17 -0.92
C PHE A 64 10.98 5.13 -1.39
N ASP A 65 12.22 4.90 -0.93
CA ASP A 65 13.42 5.64 -1.37
C ASP A 65 13.23 7.16 -1.30
N GLY A 66 12.65 7.63 -0.19
CA GLY A 66 12.42 9.06 0.03
C GLY A 66 11.20 9.64 -0.67
N MET A 67 10.52 8.86 -1.51
CA MET A 67 9.29 9.30 -2.17
C MET A 67 8.07 8.87 -1.36
N ARG A 68 7.07 9.75 -1.29
CA ARG A 68 5.83 9.50 -0.56
C ARG A 68 4.64 9.77 -1.44
N ILE A 69 3.67 8.85 -1.40
CA ILE A 69 2.41 9.00 -2.10
C ILE A 69 1.29 8.70 -1.12
N SER A 70 0.33 9.61 -1.01
CA SER A 70 -0.83 9.43 -0.14
C SER A 70 -2.07 9.14 -0.97
N ASN A 71 -2.87 8.19 -0.50
CA ASN A 71 -4.13 7.80 -1.12
C ASN A 71 -5.21 7.72 -0.06
N THR A 72 -6.45 8.00 -0.45
CA THR A 72 -7.60 7.83 0.42
C THR A 72 -8.20 6.44 0.22
N ILE A 73 -8.46 5.74 1.32
CA ILE A 73 -9.14 4.44 1.32
C ILE A 73 -10.48 4.62 2.01
N THR A 74 -11.54 4.17 1.36
CA THR A 74 -12.88 4.14 1.97
C THR A 74 -13.26 2.69 2.22
N ILE A 75 -13.55 2.37 3.49
CA ILE A 75 -13.97 1.03 3.89
C ILE A 75 -15.45 1.10 4.25
N LYS A 76 -16.24 0.25 3.63
CA LYS A 76 -17.68 0.18 3.84
C LYS A 76 -18.06 -1.06 4.63
N ASP A 77 -19.15 -0.97 5.34
CA ASP A 77 -19.74 -2.14 6.03
C ASP A 77 -20.27 -3.19 5.07
#